data_c28252fd528f9acae928ce7b3301919b
#
_entry.id   c28252fd528f9acae928ce7b3301919b
#
_cell.length_a   1.000
_cell.length_b   1.000
_cell.length_c   1.000
_cell.angle_alpha   90.00
_cell.angle_beta   90.00
_cell.angle_gamma   90.00
#
_symmetry.space_group_name_H-M   'P 1'
#
loop_
_entity.id
_entity.type
_entity.pdbx_description
1 polymer ?
#
loop_
_entity_poly.entity_id
_entity_poly.type
_entity_poly.pdbx_seq_one_letter_code
_entity_poly.pdbx_strand_id
1 'polypeptide(L)'
;MTPNIAMRIKQLSERFFAEKGFKNAVCNVTQTEDLSKKNEIIVDINIDKNEKTKVHKIYFTGNEAISSGALKRTFKKTNEKNSLIKIFSQKKFVRSDYEDDKQRVIDKYNEKGYRDARIVADSVVAYNDKQVDIYVTIDEGRKYYINSVTWVGNTVY
;
A
#
# COMPACT_ATOMS: atom_id res chain seq x y z
N MET A 1 25.00 -24.95 4.77
CA MET A 1 23.63 -24.40 4.95
C MET A 1 22.63 -25.31 4.27
N THR A 2 21.47 -25.59 4.85
CA THR A 2 20.48 -26.45 4.21
C THR A 2 19.79 -25.68 3.07
N PRO A 3 19.37 -26.36 1.96
CA PRO A 3 18.64 -25.71 0.85
C PRO A 3 17.43 -24.92 1.32
N ASN A 4 16.79 -25.33 2.40
CA ASN A 4 15.63 -24.69 3.00
C ASN A 4 15.94 -23.30 3.58
N ILE A 5 17.12 -23.10 4.16
CA ILE A 5 17.56 -21.81 4.70
C ILE A 5 17.84 -20.83 3.55
N ALA A 6 18.49 -21.24 2.47
CA ALA A 6 18.75 -20.41 1.30
C ALA A 6 17.45 -19.92 0.66
N MET A 7 16.47 -20.83 0.49
CA MET A 7 15.14 -20.50 -0.03
C MET A 7 14.42 -19.50 0.88
N ARG A 8 14.50 -19.69 2.20
CA ARG A 8 13.87 -18.78 3.17
C ARG A 8 14.50 -17.39 3.16
N ILE A 9 15.83 -17.29 3.04
CA ILE A 9 16.52 -16.00 2.89
C ILE A 9 16.04 -15.29 1.62
N LYS A 10 16.01 -16.01 0.49
CA LYS A 10 15.51 -15.50 -0.78
C LYS A 10 14.09 -14.93 -0.64
N GLN A 11 13.14 -15.74 -0.16
CA GLN A 11 11.74 -15.32 0.00
C GLN A 11 11.57 -14.12 0.94
N LEU A 12 12.27 -14.10 2.08
CA LEU A 12 12.20 -13.00 3.03
C LEU A 12 12.78 -11.71 2.43
N SER A 13 13.89 -11.81 1.70
CA SER A 13 14.50 -10.65 1.03
C SER A 13 13.59 -10.09 -0.07
N GLU A 14 13.07 -10.94 -0.95
CA GLU A 14 12.16 -10.51 -2.02
C GLU A 14 10.89 -9.87 -1.45
N ARG A 15 10.31 -10.46 -0.40
CA ARG A 15 9.16 -9.90 0.31
C ARG A 15 9.47 -8.53 0.94
N PHE A 16 10.60 -8.41 1.63
CA PHE A 16 11.02 -7.13 2.22
C PHE A 16 11.14 -6.03 1.17
N PHE A 17 11.75 -6.33 0.02
CA PHE A 17 11.88 -5.34 -1.05
C PHE A 17 10.54 -5.04 -1.75
N ALA A 18 9.66 -6.04 -1.91
CA ALA A 18 8.31 -5.83 -2.42
C ALA A 18 7.50 -4.88 -1.52
N GLU A 19 7.58 -5.01 -0.19
CA GLU A 19 6.98 -4.10 0.78
C GLU A 19 7.52 -2.66 0.65
N LYS A 20 8.78 -2.50 0.22
CA LYS A 20 9.42 -1.20 -0.08
C LYS A 20 9.11 -0.66 -1.49
N GLY A 21 8.23 -1.32 -2.23
CA GLY A 21 7.80 -0.93 -3.57
C GLY A 21 8.65 -1.47 -4.72
N PHE A 22 9.57 -2.40 -4.45
CA PHE A 22 10.37 -3.11 -5.45
C PHE A 22 9.77 -4.50 -5.73
N LYS A 23 8.59 -4.53 -6.36
CA LYS A 23 7.81 -5.76 -6.56
C LYS A 23 8.56 -6.83 -7.36
N ASN A 24 9.47 -6.42 -8.22
CA ASN A 24 10.26 -7.30 -9.10
C ASN A 24 11.68 -7.52 -8.57
N ALA A 25 11.94 -7.30 -7.27
CA ALA A 25 13.24 -7.60 -6.70
C ALA A 25 13.55 -9.09 -6.79
N VAL A 26 14.78 -9.41 -7.22
CA VAL A 26 15.28 -10.78 -7.32
C VAL A 26 16.43 -10.94 -6.36
N CYS A 27 16.38 -11.99 -5.53
CA CYS A 27 17.43 -12.35 -4.59
C CYS A 27 18.07 -13.66 -5.00
N ASN A 28 19.38 -13.65 -5.22
CA ASN A 28 20.19 -14.83 -5.47
C ASN A 28 21.06 -15.12 -4.24
N VAL A 29 20.97 -16.34 -3.73
CA VAL A 29 21.77 -16.81 -2.59
C VAL A 29 22.68 -17.92 -3.07
N THR A 30 23.99 -17.70 -2.97
CA THR A 30 25.01 -18.68 -3.30
C THR A 30 25.81 -19.02 -2.05
N GLN A 31 26.34 -20.25 -1.98
CA GLN A 31 27.21 -20.67 -0.89
C GLN A 31 28.46 -21.30 -1.47
N THR A 32 29.61 -20.96 -0.88
CA THR A 32 30.91 -21.53 -1.18
C THR A 32 31.60 -21.98 0.10
N GLU A 33 32.45 -22.98 0.03
CA GLU A 33 33.27 -23.39 1.19
C GLU A 33 34.35 -22.33 1.46
N ASP A 34 34.54 -21.99 2.72
CA ASP A 34 35.68 -21.15 3.11
C ASP A 34 36.94 -22.04 3.20
N LEU A 35 37.77 -21.95 2.17
CA LEU A 35 39.03 -22.69 2.10
C LEU A 35 40.07 -22.26 3.16
N SER A 36 39.87 -21.14 3.81
CA SER A 36 40.76 -20.63 4.86
C SER A 36 40.44 -21.16 6.25
N LYS A 37 39.21 -21.67 6.44
CA LYS A 37 38.71 -22.16 7.73
C LYS A 37 37.94 -23.46 7.60
N LYS A 38 38.27 -24.38 8.50
CA LYS A 38 37.66 -25.70 8.51
C LYS A 38 36.20 -25.61 9.01
N ASN A 39 35.28 -26.25 8.24
CA ASN A 39 33.84 -26.31 8.55
C ASN A 39 33.09 -24.94 8.50
N GLU A 40 33.64 -23.94 7.82
CA GLU A 40 32.92 -22.68 7.55
C GLU A 40 32.51 -22.57 6.09
N ILE A 41 31.40 -21.81 5.85
CA ILE A 41 30.90 -21.51 4.51
C ILE A 41 30.72 -20.00 4.38
N ILE A 42 30.99 -19.49 3.21
CA ILE A 42 30.66 -18.11 2.81
C ILE A 42 29.29 -18.15 2.15
N VAL A 43 28.40 -17.27 2.58
CA VAL A 43 27.08 -17.09 1.99
C VAL A 43 27.01 -15.73 1.34
N ASP A 44 26.93 -15.71 0.01
CA ASP A 44 26.77 -14.49 -0.77
C ASP A 44 25.28 -14.26 -1.09
N ILE A 45 24.79 -13.09 -0.73
CA ILE A 45 23.41 -12.68 -1.01
C ILE A 45 23.46 -11.49 -1.97
N ASN A 46 23.10 -11.74 -3.23
CA ASN A 46 23.05 -10.72 -4.26
C ASN A 46 21.58 -10.34 -4.52
N ILE A 47 21.25 -9.04 -4.38
CA ILE A 47 19.89 -8.54 -4.53
C ILE A 47 19.83 -7.50 -5.64
N ASP A 48 19.14 -7.85 -6.71
CA ASP A 48 18.74 -6.91 -7.75
C ASP A 48 17.34 -6.38 -7.41
N LYS A 49 17.29 -5.12 -7.03
CA LYS A 49 16.01 -4.48 -6.63
C LYS A 49 15.11 -4.15 -7.80
N ASN A 50 15.66 -4.04 -9.01
CA ASN A 50 14.95 -3.53 -10.18
C ASN A 50 14.26 -2.16 -9.92
N GLU A 51 13.38 -1.73 -10.84
CA GLU A 51 12.68 -0.46 -10.68
C GLU A 51 11.49 -0.59 -9.71
N LYS A 52 11.17 0.50 -9.00
CA LYS A 52 9.96 0.57 -8.17
C LYS A 52 8.71 0.57 -9.04
N THR A 53 7.74 -0.24 -8.65
CA THR A 53 6.41 -0.27 -9.24
C THR A 53 5.69 1.07 -9.02
N LYS A 54 4.99 1.58 -10.03
CA LYS A 54 4.24 2.84 -10.01
C LYS A 54 2.74 2.56 -10.12
N VAL A 55 1.92 3.48 -9.64
CA VAL A 55 0.46 3.38 -9.81
C VAL A 55 0.07 3.93 -11.18
N HIS A 56 -0.61 3.12 -11.99
CA HIS A 56 -1.18 3.54 -13.26
C HIS A 56 -2.52 4.22 -13.04
N LYS A 57 -3.51 3.51 -12.50
CA LYS A 57 -4.86 4.05 -12.19
C LYS A 57 -5.42 3.48 -10.90
N ILE A 58 -6.35 4.24 -10.29
CA ILE A 58 -7.13 3.83 -9.13
C ILE A 58 -8.61 3.88 -9.51
N TYR A 59 -9.32 2.77 -9.29
CA TYR A 59 -10.73 2.62 -9.57
C TYR A 59 -11.49 2.45 -8.26
N PHE A 60 -12.58 3.20 -8.10
CA PHE A 60 -13.50 3.07 -6.98
C PHE A 60 -14.86 2.57 -7.48
N THR A 61 -15.49 1.68 -6.71
CA THR A 61 -16.83 1.19 -6.92
C THR A 61 -17.63 1.24 -5.61
N GLY A 62 -18.96 1.39 -5.69
CA GLY A 62 -19.83 1.52 -4.52
C GLY A 62 -19.78 2.91 -3.84
N ASN A 63 -19.11 3.89 -4.45
CA ASN A 63 -18.94 5.25 -3.94
C ASN A 63 -19.95 6.22 -4.57
N GLU A 64 -21.19 6.23 -4.08
CA GLU A 64 -22.27 7.09 -4.58
C GLU A 64 -22.24 8.49 -3.96
N ALA A 65 -22.02 8.58 -2.64
CA ALA A 65 -22.03 9.83 -1.89
C ALA A 65 -20.77 10.68 -2.08
N ILE A 66 -19.64 10.08 -2.43
CA ILE A 66 -18.37 10.78 -2.66
C ILE A 66 -17.82 10.37 -4.02
N SER A 67 -17.63 11.35 -4.90
CA SER A 67 -17.12 11.08 -6.25
C SER A 67 -15.73 10.44 -6.22
N SER A 68 -15.45 9.53 -7.17
CA SER A 68 -14.13 8.90 -7.32
C SER A 68 -12.99 9.91 -7.41
N GLY A 69 -13.21 11.07 -8.05
CA GLY A 69 -12.22 12.14 -8.12
C GLY A 69 -11.91 12.78 -6.74
N ALA A 70 -12.92 12.86 -5.84
CA ALA A 70 -12.71 13.33 -4.48
C ALA A 70 -11.96 12.29 -3.64
N LEU A 71 -12.28 11.00 -3.80
CA LEU A 71 -11.59 9.90 -3.14
C LEU A 71 -10.13 9.77 -3.60
N LYS A 72 -9.85 9.91 -4.90
CA LYS A 72 -8.47 9.93 -5.42
C LYS A 72 -7.61 11.02 -4.78
N ARG A 73 -8.19 12.16 -4.40
CA ARG A 73 -7.48 13.24 -3.70
C ARG A 73 -7.09 12.90 -2.27
N THR A 74 -7.74 11.92 -1.63
CA THR A 74 -7.35 11.43 -0.29
C THR A 74 -6.11 10.55 -0.33
N PHE A 75 -5.82 9.92 -1.48
CA PHE A 75 -4.61 9.14 -1.73
C PHE A 75 -3.41 10.08 -1.85
N LYS A 76 -2.80 10.43 -0.73
CA LYS A 76 -1.67 11.37 -0.68
C LYS A 76 -0.33 10.72 -0.96
N LYS A 77 -0.20 9.44 -0.61
CA LYS A 77 1.03 8.66 -0.73
C LYS A 77 1.03 7.75 -1.96
N THR A 78 -0.14 7.22 -2.35
CA THR A 78 -0.33 6.28 -3.45
C THR A 78 -1.18 6.95 -4.54
N ASN A 79 -0.57 7.80 -5.38
CA ASN A 79 -1.31 8.53 -6.43
C ASN A 79 -1.07 7.93 -7.81
N GLU A 80 -2.15 7.89 -8.61
CA GLU A 80 -2.04 7.66 -10.05
C GLU A 80 -1.31 8.83 -10.74
N LYS A 81 -0.73 8.57 -11.92
CA LYS A 81 -0.18 9.61 -12.78
C LYS A 81 -1.33 10.50 -13.22
N ASN A 82 -1.55 11.62 -12.55
CA ASN A 82 -2.57 12.54 -13.01
C ASN A 82 -2.15 14.01 -12.88
N SER A 83 -2.55 14.77 -13.91
CA SER A 83 -2.54 16.21 -14.04
C SER A 83 -1.26 16.83 -14.57
N LEU A 84 -1.46 17.64 -15.58
CA LEU A 84 -0.51 18.55 -16.26
C LEU A 84 0.34 19.41 -15.29
N ILE A 85 -0.02 19.48 -14.02
CA ILE A 85 0.64 20.29 -12.98
C ILE A 85 1.64 19.50 -12.13
N LYS A 86 1.59 18.14 -12.13
CA LYS A 86 2.45 17.28 -11.31
C LYS A 86 3.29 16.30 -12.11
N ILE A 87 3.96 16.78 -13.14
CA ILE A 87 4.83 15.98 -14.02
C ILE A 87 5.95 15.25 -13.25
N PHE A 88 6.34 15.75 -12.06
CA PHE A 88 7.44 15.23 -11.26
C PHE A 88 7.06 14.28 -10.12
N SER A 89 5.78 13.96 -9.89
CA SER A 89 5.36 13.21 -8.71
C SER A 89 4.60 11.91 -9.02
N GLN A 90 5.07 11.12 -10.00
CA GLN A 90 4.57 9.76 -10.16
C GLN A 90 4.98 8.95 -8.92
N LYS A 91 4.01 8.70 -8.03
CA LYS A 91 4.30 8.01 -6.78
C LYS A 91 4.44 6.52 -6.99
N LYS A 92 5.39 5.95 -6.27
CA LYS A 92 5.71 4.54 -6.25
C LYS A 92 4.65 3.83 -5.41
N PHE A 93 4.26 2.63 -5.81
CA PHE A 93 3.39 1.80 -4.99
C PHE A 93 4.21 1.23 -3.81
N VAL A 94 3.85 1.61 -2.60
CA VAL A 94 4.38 1.06 -1.35
C VAL A 94 3.19 0.57 -0.54
N ARG A 95 3.21 -0.68 -0.09
CA ARG A 95 2.06 -1.31 0.57
C ARG A 95 1.61 -0.57 1.83
N SER A 96 2.54 -0.17 2.70
CA SER A 96 2.21 0.60 3.91
C SER A 96 1.57 1.95 3.60
N ASP A 97 2.06 2.64 2.57
CA ASP A 97 1.50 3.92 2.13
C ASP A 97 0.07 3.76 1.58
N TYR A 98 -0.19 2.64 0.91
CA TYR A 98 -1.52 2.29 0.41
C TYR A 98 -2.51 1.99 1.54
N GLU A 99 -2.08 1.27 2.59
CA GLU A 99 -2.92 1.02 3.77
C GLU A 99 -3.29 2.34 4.47
N ASP A 100 -2.33 3.26 4.63
CA ASP A 100 -2.61 4.60 5.18
C ASP A 100 -3.59 5.40 4.31
N ASP A 101 -3.47 5.31 2.98
CA ASP A 101 -4.37 6.00 2.07
C ASP A 101 -5.80 5.41 2.10
N LYS A 102 -5.94 4.08 2.28
CA LYS A 102 -7.24 3.43 2.53
C LYS A 102 -7.91 3.97 3.79
N GLN A 103 -7.15 4.13 4.88
CA GLN A 103 -7.68 4.71 6.11
C GLN A 103 -8.20 6.14 5.87
N ARG A 104 -7.47 6.97 5.12
CA ARG A 104 -7.93 8.33 4.77
C ARG A 104 -9.22 8.35 3.96
N VAL A 105 -9.49 7.32 3.16
CA VAL A 105 -10.79 7.17 2.47
C VAL A 105 -11.90 7.01 3.51
N ILE A 106 -11.73 6.11 4.48
CA ILE A 106 -12.71 5.88 5.54
C ILE A 106 -12.90 7.14 6.40
N ASP A 107 -11.79 7.81 6.76
CA ASP A 107 -11.86 9.07 7.51
C ASP A 107 -12.68 10.12 6.75
N LYS A 108 -12.54 10.18 5.41
CA LYS A 108 -13.30 11.09 4.56
C LYS A 108 -14.81 10.80 4.55
N TYR A 109 -15.21 9.53 4.62
CA TYR A 109 -16.59 9.13 4.80
C TYR A 109 -17.11 9.49 6.18
N ASN A 110 -16.33 9.22 7.22
CA ASN A 110 -16.66 9.58 8.61
C ASN A 110 -16.88 11.08 8.79
N GLU A 111 -16.04 11.94 8.18
CA GLU A 111 -16.20 13.39 8.16
C GLU A 111 -17.55 13.82 7.56
N LYS A 112 -18.09 13.04 6.62
CA LYS A 112 -19.37 13.32 5.97
C LYS A 112 -20.58 12.67 6.67
N GLY A 113 -20.35 11.98 7.80
CA GLY A 113 -21.39 11.36 8.60
C GLY A 113 -21.65 9.89 8.26
N TYR A 114 -20.90 9.27 7.37
CA TYR A 114 -21.00 7.84 7.02
C TYR A 114 -20.12 7.03 7.96
N ARG A 115 -20.62 6.76 9.16
CA ARG A 115 -19.88 6.10 10.24
C ARG A 115 -19.59 4.63 10.00
N ASP A 116 -20.44 3.97 9.21
CA ASP A 116 -20.35 2.54 8.90
C ASP A 116 -19.58 2.28 7.60
N ALA A 117 -19.02 3.33 6.99
CA ALA A 117 -18.28 3.20 5.73
C ALA A 117 -17.06 2.29 5.91
N ARG A 118 -16.89 1.36 4.96
CA ARG A 118 -15.80 0.40 4.96
C ARG A 118 -15.38 0.03 3.54
N ILE A 119 -14.14 -0.38 3.40
CA ILE A 119 -13.63 -1.01 2.19
C ILE A 119 -13.96 -2.51 2.30
N VAL A 120 -14.83 -3.01 1.43
CA VAL A 120 -15.27 -4.41 1.43
C VAL A 120 -14.38 -5.31 0.59
N ALA A 121 -13.70 -4.74 -0.41
CA ALA A 121 -12.69 -5.43 -1.19
C ALA A 121 -11.67 -4.45 -1.75
N ASP A 122 -10.42 -4.88 -1.86
CA ASP A 122 -9.41 -4.17 -2.61
C ASP A 122 -8.48 -5.15 -3.34
N SER A 123 -7.97 -4.73 -4.49
CA SER A 123 -6.99 -5.50 -5.24
C SER A 123 -5.99 -4.61 -5.95
N VAL A 124 -4.76 -5.12 -6.08
CA VAL A 124 -3.67 -4.47 -6.81
C VAL A 124 -3.24 -5.41 -7.92
N VAL A 125 -3.51 -5.05 -9.16
CA VAL A 125 -3.31 -5.88 -10.35
C VAL A 125 -2.19 -5.28 -11.21
N ALA A 126 -1.30 -6.11 -11.73
CA ALA A 126 -0.28 -5.65 -12.66
C ALA A 126 -0.93 -5.12 -13.95
N TYR A 127 -0.68 -3.85 -14.27
CA TYR A 127 -1.01 -3.28 -15.57
C TYR A 127 0.08 -3.61 -16.60
N ASN A 128 1.34 -3.52 -16.19
CA ASN A 128 2.52 -3.96 -16.92
C ASN A 128 3.66 -4.25 -15.92
N ASP A 129 4.87 -4.55 -16.41
CA ASP A 129 6.05 -4.89 -15.59
C ASP A 129 6.43 -3.80 -14.56
N LYS A 130 6.06 -2.54 -14.82
CA LYS A 130 6.45 -1.38 -14.01
C LYS A 130 5.29 -0.65 -13.34
N GLN A 131 4.04 -1.05 -13.61
CA GLN A 131 2.85 -0.34 -13.16
C GLN A 131 1.75 -1.29 -12.67
N VAL A 132 0.95 -0.80 -11.73
CA VAL A 132 -0.22 -1.51 -11.19
C VAL A 132 -1.48 -0.66 -11.27
N ASP A 133 -2.62 -1.31 -11.47
CA ASP A 133 -3.95 -0.76 -11.27
C ASP A 133 -4.44 -1.17 -9.88
N ILE A 134 -5.15 -0.25 -9.23
CA ILE A 134 -5.72 -0.45 -7.90
C ILE A 134 -7.25 -0.38 -8.02
N TYR A 135 -7.93 -1.37 -7.49
CA TYR A 135 -9.39 -1.44 -7.43
C TYR A 135 -9.81 -1.42 -5.97
N VAL A 136 -10.75 -0.56 -5.62
CA VAL A 136 -11.27 -0.40 -4.26
C VAL A 136 -12.78 -0.39 -4.29
N THR A 137 -13.41 -1.35 -3.60
CA THR A 137 -14.86 -1.43 -3.46
C THR A 137 -15.26 -0.95 -2.08
N ILE A 138 -16.19 0.01 -2.04
CA ILE A 138 -16.65 0.67 -0.83
C ILE A 138 -18.11 0.29 -0.57
N ASP A 139 -18.41 0.03 0.70
CA ASP A 139 -19.75 0.03 1.25
C ASP A 139 -19.85 1.29 2.13
N GLU A 140 -20.63 2.26 1.68
CA GLU A 140 -20.74 3.57 2.37
C GLU A 140 -21.54 3.48 3.67
N GLY A 141 -22.38 2.45 3.80
CA GLY A 141 -23.29 2.32 4.93
C GLY A 141 -24.33 3.44 4.98
N ARG A 142 -24.88 3.70 6.17
CA ARG A 142 -25.87 4.75 6.39
C ARG A 142 -25.23 6.07 6.78
N LYS A 143 -25.86 7.17 6.36
CA LYS A 143 -25.48 8.49 6.83
C LYS A 143 -26.15 8.80 8.14
N TYR A 144 -25.39 9.20 9.16
CA TYR A 144 -25.84 9.59 10.49
C TYR A 144 -25.89 11.11 10.60
N TYR A 145 -26.89 11.60 11.36
CA TYR A 145 -27.06 13.01 11.67
C TYR A 145 -27.13 13.16 13.18
N ILE A 146 -26.47 14.17 13.72
CA ILE A 146 -26.62 14.54 15.13
C ILE A 146 -27.92 15.32 15.27
N ASN A 147 -28.87 14.78 16.03
CA ASN A 147 -30.16 15.41 16.27
C ASN A 147 -30.09 16.49 17.37
N SER A 148 -29.38 16.19 18.47
CA SER A 148 -29.22 17.13 19.58
C SER A 148 -27.94 16.87 20.35
N VAL A 149 -27.38 17.91 20.96
CA VAL A 149 -26.24 17.83 21.89
C VAL A 149 -26.65 18.54 23.18
N THR A 150 -26.63 17.80 24.28
CA THR A 150 -26.94 18.37 25.61
C THR A 150 -25.67 18.36 26.45
N TRP A 151 -25.32 19.50 27.02
CA TRP A 151 -24.20 19.64 27.94
C TRP A 151 -24.68 19.53 29.38
N VAL A 152 -24.08 18.64 30.15
CA VAL A 152 -24.41 18.44 31.58
C VAL A 152 -23.16 18.66 32.43
N GLY A 153 -23.32 19.38 33.53
CA GLY A 153 -22.23 19.60 34.49
C GLY A 153 -21.29 20.77 34.18
N ASN A 154 -21.63 21.62 33.22
CA ASN A 154 -20.86 22.84 32.95
C ASN A 154 -21.34 23.96 33.88
N THR A 155 -20.83 24.01 35.11
CA THR A 155 -21.19 25.00 36.14
C THR A 155 -20.17 26.13 36.32
N VAL A 156 -19.10 26.15 35.54
CA VAL A 156 -18.03 27.16 35.61
C VAL A 156 -17.96 27.90 34.28
N TYR A 157 -18.06 29.21 34.36
CA TYR A 157 -17.85 30.15 33.28
C TYR A 157 -16.40 30.60 33.21
#